data_c260da7dff507ff4559824992a121a7e
#
_entry.id   c260da7dff507ff4559824992a121a7e
#
_cell.length_a   1.000
_cell.length_b   1.000
_cell.length_c   1.000
_cell.angle_alpha   90.00
_cell.angle_beta   90.00
_cell.angle_gamma   90.00
#
_symmetry.space_group_name_H-M   'P 1'
#
loop_
_entity.id
_entity.type
_entity.pdbx_description
1 polymer ?
#
loop_
_entity_poly.entity_id
_entity_poly.type
_entity_poly.pdbx_seq_one_letter_code
_entity_poly.pdbx_strand_id
1 'polypeptide(L)'
;MSKAQLSLGFRHYLRRITREPLGPVIYVVTPVSVIWVLTRVLAAISDGSFMVQGYNMLATQLSTHMMILFQLNGGLVLLHYLDHDFLQAMKWRLKSAPFPTHMLVFAAVGASTVFSFLQGLLVVAITAAFLKAYWGNLLVTCLVILMVSLTSQLLIMTIFLLVRSTSITETLSWVISLAMVIMGGGLFPMPPSAFFNFMGRYGTPYALARTAIKAAGMFEPSTVNLWISLVGLAVSIAVLAAFVVVLGRRKLA
;
A
#
# COMPACT_ATOMS: atom_id res chain seq x y z
N MET A 1 0.92 -27.41 -13.07
CA MET A 1 1.00 -26.60 -11.83
C MET A 1 -0.01 -27.16 -10.82
N SER A 2 0.42 -27.70 -9.68
CA SER A 2 -0.50 -28.20 -8.67
C SER A 2 -1.02 -27.03 -7.81
N LYS A 3 -2.35 -26.81 -7.83
CA LYS A 3 -3.04 -25.82 -6.96
C LYS A 3 -2.71 -26.05 -5.47
N ALA A 4 -2.46 -27.31 -5.09
CA ALA A 4 -2.09 -27.69 -3.74
C ALA A 4 -0.75 -27.08 -3.28
N GLN A 5 0.23 -26.99 -4.16
CA GLN A 5 1.55 -26.44 -3.83
C GLN A 5 1.48 -24.94 -3.57
N LEU A 6 0.76 -24.16 -4.39
CA LEU A 6 0.56 -22.73 -4.19
C LEU A 6 -0.16 -22.43 -2.87
N SER A 7 -1.23 -23.20 -2.59
CA SER A 7 -1.99 -23.08 -1.34
C SER A 7 -1.14 -23.37 -0.11
N LEU A 8 -0.24 -24.34 -0.17
CA LEU A 8 0.65 -24.71 0.92
C LEU A 8 1.68 -23.60 1.20
N GLY A 9 2.28 -23.04 0.16
CA GLY A 9 3.19 -21.88 0.26
C GLY A 9 2.49 -20.64 0.82
N PHE A 10 1.30 -20.32 0.32
CA PHE A 10 0.48 -19.20 0.81
C PHE A 10 0.17 -19.35 2.31
N ARG A 11 -0.31 -20.52 2.74
CA ARG A 11 -0.62 -20.81 4.16
C ARG A 11 0.63 -20.74 5.05
N HIS A 12 1.78 -21.18 4.53
CA HIS A 12 3.07 -21.09 5.24
C HIS A 12 3.46 -19.63 5.51
N TYR A 13 3.47 -18.76 4.49
CA TYR A 13 3.80 -17.35 4.64
C TYR A 13 2.79 -16.61 5.50
N LEU A 14 1.50 -16.84 5.31
CA LEU A 14 0.46 -16.23 6.13
C LEU A 14 0.64 -16.58 7.61
N ARG A 15 0.89 -17.86 7.93
CA ARG A 15 1.13 -18.30 9.31
C ARG A 15 2.43 -17.70 9.89
N ARG A 16 3.45 -17.49 9.06
CA ARG A 16 4.70 -16.87 9.49
C ARG A 16 4.49 -15.39 9.82
N ILE A 17 3.81 -14.64 8.95
CA ILE A 17 3.46 -13.23 9.16
C ILE A 17 2.64 -13.05 10.46
N THR A 18 1.68 -13.92 10.72
CA THR A 18 0.81 -13.82 11.91
C THR A 18 1.51 -14.23 13.21
N ARG A 19 2.63 -14.94 13.16
CA ARG A 19 3.43 -15.30 14.34
C ARG A 19 4.34 -14.20 14.87
N GLU A 20 4.63 -13.20 14.04
CA GLU A 20 5.45 -12.03 14.40
C GLU A 20 4.56 -10.79 14.50
N PRO A 21 3.80 -10.61 15.60
CA PRO A 21 2.75 -9.60 15.68
C PRO A 21 3.27 -8.16 15.75
N LEU A 22 4.54 -7.94 16.08
CA LEU A 22 5.10 -6.59 16.27
C LEU A 22 5.07 -5.76 14.98
N GLY A 23 5.50 -6.33 13.85
CA GLY A 23 5.45 -5.63 12.56
C GLY A 23 4.03 -5.16 12.20
N PRO A 24 3.06 -6.08 12.16
CA PRO A 24 1.65 -5.77 11.92
C PRO A 24 1.06 -4.70 12.83
N VAL A 25 1.34 -4.81 14.13
CA VAL A 25 0.85 -3.85 15.14
C VAL A 25 1.41 -2.45 14.86
N ILE A 26 2.71 -2.33 14.55
CA ILE A 26 3.34 -1.05 14.21
C ILE A 26 2.68 -0.43 12.97
N TYR A 27 2.42 -1.21 11.93
CA TYR A 27 1.79 -0.70 10.69
C TYR A 27 0.32 -0.29 10.85
N VAL A 28 -0.37 -0.64 11.94
CA VAL A 28 -1.72 -0.16 12.27
C VAL A 28 -1.64 0.97 13.31
N VAL A 29 -0.89 0.76 14.39
CA VAL A 29 -0.84 1.72 15.51
C VAL A 29 -0.17 3.03 15.09
N THR A 30 0.93 2.96 14.33
CA THR A 30 1.65 4.17 13.90
C THR A 30 0.78 5.11 13.06
N PRO A 31 0.15 4.69 11.93
CA PRO A 31 -0.68 5.60 11.16
C PRO A 31 -1.87 6.13 11.96
N VAL A 32 -2.53 5.31 12.76
CA VAL A 32 -3.66 5.73 13.59
C VAL A 32 -3.24 6.77 14.62
N SER A 33 -2.11 6.56 15.30
CA SER A 33 -1.57 7.51 16.28
C SER A 33 -1.19 8.84 15.63
N VAL A 34 -0.52 8.80 14.46
CA VAL A 34 -0.15 10.00 13.69
C VAL A 34 -1.41 10.75 13.25
N ILE A 35 -2.41 10.07 12.72
CA ILE A 35 -3.68 10.69 12.31
C ILE A 35 -4.35 11.35 13.51
N TRP A 36 -4.41 10.64 14.64
CA TRP A 36 -5.04 11.15 15.85
C TRP A 36 -4.36 12.42 16.38
N VAL A 37 -3.02 12.39 16.52
CA VAL A 37 -2.23 13.54 16.98
C VAL A 37 -2.37 14.71 16.02
N LEU A 38 -2.17 14.50 14.71
CA LEU A 38 -2.27 15.56 13.70
C LEU A 38 -3.69 16.17 13.67
N THR A 39 -4.72 15.35 13.76
CA THR A 39 -6.10 15.85 13.80
C THR A 39 -6.32 16.76 15.01
N ARG A 40 -5.78 16.41 16.19
CA ARG A 40 -5.90 17.22 17.41
C ARG A 40 -5.10 18.51 17.33
N VAL A 41 -3.84 18.41 16.88
CA VAL A 41 -2.95 19.59 16.76
C VAL A 41 -3.50 20.58 15.74
N LEU A 42 -3.87 20.13 14.56
CA LEU A 42 -4.38 21.02 13.51
C LEU A 42 -5.76 21.61 13.87
N ALA A 43 -6.61 20.85 14.54
CA ALA A 43 -7.87 21.37 15.04
C ALA A 43 -7.68 22.46 16.12
N ALA A 44 -6.62 22.36 16.94
CA ALA A 44 -6.31 23.38 17.95
C ALA A 44 -5.73 24.67 17.36
N ILE A 45 -5.03 24.58 16.21
CA ILE A 45 -4.39 25.74 15.56
C ILE A 45 -5.39 26.54 14.72
N SER A 46 -6.42 25.89 14.17
CA SER A 46 -7.24 26.48 13.10
C SER A 46 -8.58 27.07 13.55
N ASP A 47 -8.85 27.19 14.83
CA ASP A 47 -10.09 27.76 15.43
C ASP A 47 -11.43 27.36 14.76
N GLY A 48 -11.40 26.37 13.86
CA GLY A 48 -12.52 26.00 12.99
C GLY A 48 -13.11 24.62 13.30
N SER A 49 -14.44 24.53 13.15
CA SER A 49 -15.11 23.24 13.12
C SER A 49 -14.94 22.61 11.73
N PHE A 50 -14.17 21.51 11.65
CA PHE A 50 -14.03 20.71 10.43
C PHE A 50 -15.16 19.69 10.24
N MET A 51 -16.23 19.83 11.00
CA MET A 51 -17.38 18.92 10.91
C MET A 51 -18.31 19.31 9.78
N VAL A 52 -18.48 18.42 8.80
CA VAL A 52 -19.43 18.56 7.69
C VAL A 52 -20.31 17.32 7.65
N GLN A 53 -21.61 17.50 7.74
CA GLN A 53 -22.59 16.39 7.73
C GLN A 53 -22.30 15.28 8.76
N GLY A 54 -21.76 15.64 9.93
CA GLY A 54 -21.41 14.68 10.99
C GLY A 54 -20.04 14.00 10.85
N TYR A 55 -19.29 14.26 9.77
CA TYR A 55 -17.95 13.74 9.54
C TYR A 55 -16.87 14.80 9.76
N ASN A 56 -15.74 14.40 10.30
CA ASN A 56 -14.58 15.26 10.45
C ASN A 56 -13.74 15.26 9.16
N MET A 57 -13.82 16.35 8.39
CA MET A 57 -13.15 16.47 7.09
C MET A 57 -11.62 16.50 7.21
N LEU A 58 -11.08 17.07 8.28
CA LEU A 58 -9.64 17.05 8.54
C LEU A 58 -9.16 15.61 8.82
N ALA A 59 -9.87 14.88 9.69
CA ALA A 59 -9.57 13.47 9.95
C ALA A 59 -9.73 12.62 8.68
N THR A 60 -10.74 12.89 7.85
CA THR A 60 -10.96 12.22 6.57
C THR A 60 -9.77 12.39 5.63
N GLN A 61 -9.30 13.61 5.47
CA GLN A 61 -8.18 13.91 4.59
C GLN A 61 -6.88 13.27 5.12
N LEU A 62 -6.55 13.47 6.39
CA LEU A 62 -5.36 12.88 7.01
C LEU A 62 -5.40 11.35 6.99
N SER A 63 -6.54 10.75 7.30
CA SER A 63 -6.70 9.29 7.28
C SER A 63 -6.46 8.72 5.89
N THR A 64 -7.02 9.33 4.85
CA THR A 64 -6.82 8.88 3.47
C THR A 64 -5.35 8.96 3.07
N HIS A 65 -4.68 10.09 3.38
CA HIS A 65 -3.27 10.29 3.03
C HIS A 65 -2.33 9.31 3.76
N MET A 66 -2.50 9.20 5.07
CA MET A 66 -1.66 8.32 5.88
C MET A 66 -1.92 6.85 5.58
N MET A 67 -3.18 6.44 5.41
CA MET A 67 -3.51 5.06 5.04
C MET A 67 -2.82 4.67 3.74
N ILE A 68 -2.91 5.48 2.67
CA ILE A 68 -2.28 5.17 1.38
C ILE A 68 -0.75 5.15 1.52
N LEU A 69 -0.15 6.11 2.24
CA LEU A 69 1.30 6.15 2.47
C LEU A 69 1.81 4.87 3.16
N PHE A 70 1.18 4.49 4.26
CA PHE A 70 1.58 3.27 4.98
C PHE A 70 1.27 2.01 4.19
N GLN A 71 0.19 2.02 3.42
CA GLN A 71 -0.17 0.90 2.55
C GLN A 71 0.84 0.70 1.42
N LEU A 72 1.39 1.77 0.84
CA LEU A 72 2.47 1.70 -0.15
C LEU A 72 3.77 1.12 0.43
N ASN A 73 3.98 1.20 1.73
CA ASN A 73 5.11 0.59 2.43
C ASN A 73 4.77 -0.77 3.06
N GLY A 74 3.53 -1.24 2.94
CA GLY A 74 3.09 -2.54 3.47
C GLY A 74 3.87 -3.75 2.94
N GLY A 75 4.47 -3.63 1.76
CA GLY A 75 5.32 -4.67 1.18
C GLY A 75 6.68 -4.85 1.87
N LEU A 76 7.08 -3.96 2.77
CA LEU A 76 8.30 -4.13 3.58
C LEU A 76 8.22 -5.35 4.49
N VAL A 77 7.01 -5.73 4.91
CA VAL A 77 6.81 -6.98 5.66
C VAL A 77 7.24 -8.19 4.82
N LEU A 78 6.91 -8.20 3.52
CA LEU A 78 7.34 -9.25 2.59
C LEU A 78 8.86 -9.27 2.43
N LEU A 79 9.50 -8.09 2.39
CA LEU A 79 10.92 -7.95 2.14
C LEU A 79 11.78 -8.74 3.14
N HIS A 80 11.47 -8.67 4.44
CA HIS A 80 12.21 -9.40 5.47
C HIS A 80 12.14 -10.92 5.28
N TYR A 81 10.99 -11.44 4.85
CA TYR A 81 10.86 -12.87 4.57
C TYR A 81 11.60 -13.29 3.31
N LEU A 82 11.58 -12.46 2.27
CA LEU A 82 12.33 -12.72 1.04
C LEU A 82 13.84 -12.68 1.27
N ASP A 83 14.33 -11.74 2.07
CA ASP A 83 15.75 -11.65 2.42
C ASP A 83 16.22 -12.94 3.11
N HIS A 84 15.51 -13.35 4.16
CA HIS A 84 15.83 -14.56 4.90
C HIS A 84 15.79 -15.81 4.02
N ASP A 85 14.81 -15.91 3.12
CA ASP A 85 14.60 -17.11 2.32
C ASP A 85 15.52 -17.16 1.09
N PHE A 86 15.84 -16.02 0.46
CA PHE A 86 16.59 -15.99 -0.81
C PHE A 86 18.03 -15.52 -0.69
N LEU A 87 18.40 -14.75 0.34
CA LEU A 87 19.76 -14.22 0.48
C LEU A 87 20.55 -14.86 1.62
N GLN A 88 19.85 -15.41 2.65
CA GLN A 88 20.49 -16.01 3.83
C GLN A 88 20.58 -17.55 3.76
N ALA A 89 20.77 -18.17 4.90
CA ALA A 89 21.05 -19.61 5.05
C ALA A 89 20.00 -20.56 4.41
N MET A 90 18.75 -20.12 4.25
CA MET A 90 17.68 -20.92 3.63
C MET A 90 17.83 -21.07 2.10
N LYS A 91 18.65 -20.24 1.45
CA LYS A 91 18.88 -20.25 0.00
C LYS A 91 19.20 -21.64 -0.55
N TRP A 92 20.07 -22.38 0.11
CA TRP A 92 20.49 -23.72 -0.32
C TRP A 92 19.36 -24.76 -0.17
N ARG A 93 18.56 -24.66 0.90
CA ARG A 93 17.40 -25.54 1.11
C ARG A 93 16.30 -25.29 0.08
N LEU A 94 16.09 -24.03 -0.31
CA LEU A 94 15.13 -23.67 -1.34
C LEU A 94 15.57 -24.13 -2.74
N LYS A 95 16.88 -24.10 -3.04
CA LYS A 95 17.41 -24.61 -4.31
C LYS A 95 17.32 -26.14 -4.44
N SER A 96 17.40 -26.87 -3.34
CA SER A 96 17.21 -28.33 -3.31
C SER A 96 15.77 -28.78 -3.12
N ALA A 97 14.84 -27.85 -2.85
CA ALA A 97 13.43 -28.19 -2.69
C ALA A 97 12.77 -28.48 -4.06
N PRO A 98 11.84 -29.44 -4.13
CA PRO A 98 11.12 -29.77 -5.36
C PRO A 98 10.09 -28.69 -5.77
N PHE A 99 10.25 -27.49 -5.26
CA PHE A 99 9.37 -26.33 -5.48
C PHE A 99 10.04 -25.32 -6.40
N PRO A 100 9.41 -24.91 -7.49
CA PRO A 100 9.94 -23.84 -8.32
C PRO A 100 9.90 -22.50 -7.57
N THR A 101 11.03 -21.82 -7.52
CA THR A 101 11.27 -20.57 -6.77
C THR A 101 10.22 -19.48 -7.03
N HIS A 102 9.77 -19.36 -8.31
CA HIS A 102 8.74 -18.37 -8.66
C HIS A 102 7.39 -18.61 -7.96
N MET A 103 7.02 -19.87 -7.67
CA MET A 103 5.78 -20.17 -6.94
C MET A 103 5.84 -19.71 -5.50
N LEU A 104 7.00 -19.84 -4.84
CA LEU A 104 7.18 -19.36 -3.48
C LEU A 104 7.06 -17.82 -3.43
N VAL A 105 7.63 -17.14 -4.43
CA VAL A 105 7.50 -15.68 -4.56
C VAL A 105 6.03 -15.27 -4.72
N PHE A 106 5.28 -15.91 -5.62
CA PHE A 106 3.84 -15.61 -5.78
C PHE A 106 3.02 -15.92 -4.54
N ALA A 107 3.32 -17.01 -3.84
CA ALA A 107 2.67 -17.35 -2.58
C ALA A 107 2.96 -16.31 -1.49
N ALA A 108 4.21 -15.85 -1.39
CA ALA A 108 4.62 -14.83 -0.44
C ALA A 108 3.97 -13.46 -0.75
N VAL A 109 3.99 -13.03 -2.00
CA VAL A 109 3.31 -11.80 -2.46
C VAL A 109 1.81 -11.86 -2.16
N GLY A 110 1.15 -12.98 -2.47
CA GLY A 110 -0.27 -13.15 -2.18
C GLY A 110 -0.60 -13.09 -0.69
N ALA A 111 0.16 -13.80 0.15
CA ALA A 111 -0.02 -13.79 1.61
C ALA A 111 0.18 -12.40 2.21
N SER A 112 1.25 -11.71 1.79
CA SER A 112 1.56 -10.36 2.23
C SER A 112 0.53 -9.33 1.74
N THR A 113 0.00 -9.49 0.52
CA THR A 113 -1.08 -8.63 0.01
C THR A 113 -2.35 -8.76 0.86
N VAL A 114 -2.77 -9.99 1.16
CA VAL A 114 -3.95 -10.22 2.03
C VAL A 114 -3.73 -9.62 3.41
N PHE A 115 -2.54 -9.79 3.95
CA PHE A 115 -2.20 -9.25 5.25
C PHE A 115 -2.21 -7.71 5.26
N SER A 116 -1.53 -7.05 4.30
CA SER A 116 -1.55 -5.59 4.13
C SER A 116 -2.98 -5.07 3.89
N PHE A 117 -3.79 -5.76 3.12
CA PHE A 117 -5.19 -5.42 2.90
C PHE A 117 -5.97 -5.40 4.21
N LEU A 118 -5.84 -6.43 5.05
CA LEU A 118 -6.50 -6.48 6.36
C LEU A 118 -6.03 -5.36 7.29
N GLN A 119 -4.74 -5.01 7.28
CA GLN A 119 -4.22 -3.85 8.01
C GLN A 119 -4.86 -2.54 7.54
N GLY A 120 -4.97 -2.32 6.23
CA GLY A 120 -5.64 -1.15 5.67
C GLY A 120 -7.10 -1.05 6.10
N LEU A 121 -7.83 -2.17 6.09
CA LEU A 121 -9.22 -2.23 6.58
C LEU A 121 -9.34 -1.89 8.06
N LEU A 122 -8.39 -2.33 8.90
CA LEU A 122 -8.35 -1.98 10.32
C LEU A 122 -8.14 -0.48 10.52
N VAL A 123 -7.25 0.16 9.76
CA VAL A 123 -7.05 1.62 9.80
C VAL A 123 -8.34 2.35 9.41
N VAL A 124 -9.01 1.92 8.34
CA VAL A 124 -10.31 2.47 7.93
C VAL A 124 -11.35 2.33 9.03
N ALA A 125 -11.50 1.14 9.60
CA ALA A 125 -12.48 0.87 10.67
C ALA A 125 -12.23 1.72 11.92
N ILE A 126 -10.97 1.81 12.38
CA ILE A 126 -10.60 2.58 13.57
C ILE A 126 -10.82 4.09 13.32
N THR A 127 -10.38 4.62 12.18
CA THR A 127 -10.52 6.05 11.89
C THR A 127 -11.98 6.45 11.64
N ALA A 128 -12.78 5.60 11.03
CA ALA A 128 -14.22 5.81 10.90
C ALA A 128 -14.92 5.82 12.25
N ALA A 129 -14.63 4.84 13.13
CA ALA A 129 -15.29 4.69 14.42
C ALA A 129 -14.90 5.78 15.42
N PHE A 130 -13.61 6.09 15.55
CA PHE A 130 -13.10 6.98 16.61
C PHE A 130 -12.89 8.42 16.18
N LEU A 131 -12.57 8.67 14.90
CA LEU A 131 -12.27 10.00 14.38
C LEU A 131 -13.37 10.57 13.49
N LYS A 132 -14.45 9.80 13.27
CA LYS A 132 -15.54 10.15 12.34
C LYS A 132 -15.03 10.50 10.92
N ALA A 133 -13.97 9.80 10.48
CA ALA A 133 -13.45 9.97 9.13
C ALA A 133 -14.43 9.40 8.11
N TYR A 134 -14.67 10.13 7.03
CA TYR A 134 -15.53 9.70 5.93
C TYR A 134 -14.73 8.93 4.88
N TRP A 135 -15.15 7.72 4.55
CA TRP A 135 -14.44 6.84 3.60
C TRP A 135 -15.19 6.61 2.28
N GLY A 136 -16.19 7.43 2.00
CA GLY A 136 -16.97 7.32 0.77
C GLY A 136 -17.70 5.99 0.64
N ASN A 137 -17.67 5.42 -0.57
CA ASN A 137 -18.22 4.09 -0.82
C ASN A 137 -17.23 3.03 -0.32
N LEU A 138 -17.61 2.28 0.73
CA LEU A 138 -16.76 1.27 1.36
C LEU A 138 -16.31 0.17 0.39
N LEU A 139 -17.14 -0.25 -0.58
CA LEU A 139 -16.74 -1.26 -1.56
C LEU A 139 -15.61 -0.76 -2.45
N VAL A 140 -15.71 0.49 -2.93
CA VAL A 140 -14.64 1.11 -3.72
C VAL A 140 -13.39 1.29 -2.86
N THR A 141 -13.53 1.74 -1.62
CA THR A 141 -12.41 1.89 -0.68
C THR A 141 -11.71 0.56 -0.43
N CYS A 142 -12.44 -0.53 -0.19
CA CYS A 142 -11.87 -1.87 -0.07
C CYS A 142 -11.12 -2.30 -1.33
N LEU A 143 -11.71 -2.07 -2.52
CA LEU A 143 -11.05 -2.38 -3.79
C LEU A 143 -9.76 -1.58 -3.97
N VAL A 144 -9.78 -0.28 -3.68
CA VAL A 144 -8.60 0.59 -3.78
C VAL A 144 -7.50 0.13 -2.80
N ILE A 145 -7.84 -0.19 -1.55
CA ILE A 145 -6.87 -0.71 -0.56
C ILE A 145 -6.23 -2.00 -1.08
N LEU A 146 -7.01 -2.92 -1.65
CA LEU A 146 -6.49 -4.15 -2.22
C LEU A 146 -5.52 -3.88 -3.37
N MET A 147 -5.89 -2.97 -4.29
CA MET A 147 -5.03 -2.60 -5.43
C MET A 147 -3.75 -1.90 -4.97
N VAL A 148 -3.82 -1.00 -3.98
CA VAL A 148 -2.63 -0.34 -3.40
C VAL A 148 -1.75 -1.35 -2.67
N SER A 149 -2.33 -2.28 -1.91
CA SER A 149 -1.57 -3.36 -1.27
C SER A 149 -0.78 -4.17 -2.29
N LEU A 150 -1.43 -4.59 -3.37
CA LEU A 150 -0.77 -5.35 -4.43
C LEU A 150 0.31 -4.52 -5.14
N THR A 151 0.03 -3.25 -5.42
CA THR A 151 1.02 -2.31 -6.00
C THR A 151 2.25 -2.19 -5.11
N SER A 152 2.07 -2.07 -3.80
CA SER A 152 3.15 -2.01 -2.80
C SER A 152 4.05 -3.25 -2.85
N GLN A 153 3.45 -4.45 -2.83
CA GLN A 153 4.22 -5.70 -2.88
C GLN A 153 5.07 -5.79 -4.15
N LEU A 154 4.47 -5.47 -5.30
CA LEU A 154 5.15 -5.51 -6.59
C LEU A 154 6.23 -4.43 -6.72
N LEU A 155 5.99 -3.22 -6.20
CA LEU A 155 6.97 -2.13 -6.18
C LEU A 155 8.21 -2.53 -5.37
N ILE A 156 8.00 -2.99 -4.13
CA ILE A 156 9.09 -3.37 -3.24
C ILE A 156 9.84 -4.58 -3.79
N MET A 157 9.14 -5.57 -4.34
CA MET A 157 9.78 -6.69 -5.02
C MET A 157 10.61 -6.24 -6.22
N THR A 158 10.13 -5.29 -7.00
CA THR A 158 10.87 -4.72 -8.14
C THR A 158 12.17 -4.06 -7.67
N ILE A 159 12.09 -3.20 -6.64
CA ILE A 159 13.27 -2.52 -6.06
C ILE A 159 14.26 -3.56 -5.52
N PHE A 160 13.78 -4.54 -4.76
CA PHE A 160 14.60 -5.61 -4.20
C PHE A 160 15.34 -6.42 -5.26
N LEU A 161 14.66 -6.78 -6.34
CA LEU A 161 15.29 -7.48 -7.47
C LEU A 161 16.34 -6.61 -8.18
N LEU A 162 16.19 -5.29 -8.19
CA LEU A 162 17.18 -4.38 -8.79
C LEU A 162 18.41 -4.24 -7.92
N VAL A 163 18.24 -4.01 -6.62
CA VAL A 163 19.31 -3.59 -5.69
C VAL A 163 19.93 -4.76 -4.93
N ARG A 164 19.15 -5.82 -4.62
CA ARG A 164 19.57 -7.00 -3.84
C ARG A 164 20.09 -6.68 -2.43
N SER A 165 19.61 -5.62 -1.84
CA SER A 165 19.92 -5.20 -0.48
C SER A 165 18.63 -4.78 0.22
N THR A 166 18.33 -5.37 1.37
CA THR A 166 17.14 -5.06 2.17
C THR A 166 17.16 -3.61 2.64
N SER A 167 18.25 -3.17 3.26
CA SER A 167 18.38 -1.82 3.81
C SER A 167 18.19 -0.73 2.73
N ILE A 168 18.81 -0.91 1.54
CA ILE A 168 18.64 0.04 0.44
C ILE A 168 17.21 -0.03 -0.11
N THR A 169 16.60 -1.22 -0.20
CA THR A 169 15.21 -1.38 -0.64
C THR A 169 14.24 -0.68 0.30
N GLU A 170 14.42 -0.81 1.61
CA GLU A 170 13.62 -0.12 2.62
C GLU A 170 13.71 1.40 2.46
N THR A 171 14.94 1.92 2.40
CA THR A 171 15.18 3.37 2.24
C THR A 171 14.55 3.90 0.95
N LEU A 172 14.79 3.22 -0.18
CA LEU A 172 14.23 3.63 -1.48
C LEU A 172 12.70 3.55 -1.48
N SER A 173 12.11 2.53 -0.85
CA SER A 173 10.66 2.39 -0.76
C SER A 173 10.03 3.56 -0.01
N TRP A 174 10.60 3.96 1.12
CA TRP A 174 10.15 5.14 1.87
C TRP A 174 10.30 6.43 1.08
N VAL A 175 11.46 6.64 0.44
CA VAL A 175 11.73 7.83 -0.38
C VAL A 175 10.75 7.91 -1.56
N ILE A 176 10.54 6.81 -2.28
CA ILE A 176 9.62 6.76 -3.43
C ILE A 176 8.18 7.00 -2.96
N SER A 177 7.74 6.35 -1.89
CA SER A 177 6.38 6.50 -1.36
C SER A 177 6.14 7.94 -0.88
N LEU A 178 7.11 8.55 -0.19
CA LEU A 178 7.03 9.94 0.25
C LEU A 178 6.99 10.90 -0.93
N ALA A 179 7.83 10.68 -1.95
CA ALA A 179 7.82 11.46 -3.19
C ALA A 179 6.46 11.38 -3.89
N MET A 180 5.84 10.20 -3.97
CA MET A 180 4.49 10.03 -4.53
C MET A 180 3.43 10.83 -3.75
N VAL A 181 3.53 10.87 -2.41
CA VAL A 181 2.61 11.64 -1.55
C VAL A 181 2.80 13.14 -1.75
N ILE A 182 4.06 13.61 -1.80
CA ILE A 182 4.37 15.03 -2.06
C ILE A 182 3.85 15.43 -3.44
N MET A 183 4.22 14.69 -4.49
CA MET A 183 3.76 14.98 -5.86
C MET A 183 2.23 14.86 -6.02
N GLY A 184 1.60 14.03 -5.22
CA GLY A 184 0.14 13.91 -5.15
C GLY A 184 -0.56 15.00 -4.35
N GLY A 185 0.16 16.02 -3.85
CA GLY A 185 -0.41 17.10 -3.04
C GLY A 185 -0.95 16.63 -1.69
N GLY A 186 -0.37 15.57 -1.13
CA GLY A 186 -0.82 14.99 0.13
C GLY A 186 -0.32 15.71 1.37
N LEU A 187 0.86 16.32 1.32
CA LEU A 187 1.48 17.04 2.43
C LEU A 187 1.45 18.55 2.24
N PHE A 188 1.64 19.01 1.01
CA PHE A 188 1.71 20.44 0.69
C PHE A 188 0.82 20.76 -0.51
N PRO A 189 0.19 21.96 -0.54
CA PRO A 189 -0.51 22.43 -1.72
C PRO A 189 0.49 22.59 -2.87
N MET A 190 0.17 22.02 -4.04
CA MET A 190 1.01 22.13 -5.22
C MET A 190 0.76 23.44 -5.97
N PRO A 191 1.81 23.99 -6.64
CA PRO A 191 1.63 25.16 -7.50
C PRO A 191 0.57 24.90 -8.58
N PRO A 192 -0.25 25.90 -8.94
CA PRO A 192 -1.29 25.76 -9.96
C PRO A 192 -0.68 25.68 -11.36
N SER A 193 -0.31 24.47 -11.81
CA SER A 193 0.13 24.22 -13.18
C SER A 193 -0.51 22.94 -13.73
N ALA A 194 -0.60 22.82 -15.05
CA ALA A 194 -1.17 21.63 -15.70
C ALA A 194 -0.43 20.36 -15.31
N PHE A 195 0.90 20.41 -15.18
CA PHE A 195 1.75 19.30 -14.77
C PHE A 195 1.43 18.84 -13.34
N PHE A 196 1.43 19.75 -12.37
CA PHE A 196 1.14 19.39 -10.97
C PHE A 196 -0.32 18.98 -10.76
N ASN A 197 -1.25 19.57 -11.49
CA ASN A 197 -2.65 19.13 -11.48
C ASN A 197 -2.82 17.70 -12.02
N PHE A 198 -2.10 17.34 -13.08
CA PHE A 198 -2.08 15.96 -13.60
C PHE A 198 -1.41 15.01 -12.60
N MET A 199 -0.23 15.35 -12.09
CA MET A 199 0.51 14.54 -11.10
C MET A 199 -0.30 14.33 -9.82
N GLY A 200 -0.99 15.37 -9.35
CA GLY A 200 -1.82 15.34 -8.14
C GLY A 200 -3.08 14.48 -8.27
N ARG A 201 -3.56 14.22 -9.51
CA ARG A 201 -4.76 13.41 -9.75
C ARG A 201 -4.45 12.02 -10.28
N TYR A 202 -3.49 11.87 -11.19
CA TYR A 202 -3.30 10.64 -11.97
C TYR A 202 -1.85 10.19 -12.10
N GLY A 203 -0.86 11.02 -11.78
CA GLY A 203 0.54 10.77 -12.10
C GLY A 203 1.22 9.71 -11.24
N THR A 204 0.63 9.32 -10.11
CA THR A 204 1.21 8.34 -9.20
C THR A 204 0.16 7.36 -8.67
N PRO A 205 0.53 6.12 -8.28
CA PRO A 205 -0.38 5.19 -7.61
C PRO A 205 -1.07 5.79 -6.37
N TYR A 206 -0.35 6.64 -5.63
CA TYR A 206 -0.91 7.38 -4.51
C TYR A 206 -2.03 8.34 -4.95
N ALA A 207 -1.79 9.15 -5.97
CA ALA A 207 -2.75 10.12 -6.49
C ALA A 207 -3.99 9.42 -7.06
N LEU A 208 -3.80 8.32 -7.80
CA LEU A 208 -4.88 7.48 -8.32
C LEU A 208 -5.75 6.91 -7.20
N ALA A 209 -5.13 6.33 -6.16
CA ALA A 209 -5.87 5.77 -5.03
C ALA A 209 -6.69 6.85 -4.30
N ARG A 210 -6.09 8.00 -4.00
CA ARG A 210 -6.76 9.14 -3.38
C ARG A 210 -7.92 9.65 -4.24
N THR A 211 -7.69 9.82 -5.54
CA THR A 211 -8.71 10.30 -6.48
C THR A 211 -9.87 9.30 -6.58
N ALA A 212 -9.61 8.00 -6.60
CA ALA A 212 -10.66 6.97 -6.62
C ALA A 212 -11.54 7.02 -5.37
N ILE A 213 -10.95 7.12 -4.17
CA ILE A 213 -11.68 7.20 -2.89
C ILE A 213 -12.55 8.47 -2.87
N LYS A 214 -11.99 9.63 -3.26
CA LYS A 214 -12.74 10.90 -3.32
C LYS A 214 -13.88 10.86 -4.34
N ALA A 215 -13.60 10.35 -5.53
CA ALA A 215 -14.58 10.27 -6.63
C ALA A 215 -15.73 9.30 -6.34
N ALA A 216 -15.55 8.33 -5.44
CA ALA A 216 -16.59 7.44 -4.95
C ALA A 216 -17.37 8.02 -3.75
N GLY A 217 -16.96 9.16 -3.22
CA GLY A 217 -17.57 9.82 -2.08
C GLY A 217 -18.70 10.79 -2.49
N MET A 218 -19.48 11.25 -1.50
CA MET A 218 -20.59 12.18 -1.74
C MET A 218 -20.14 13.63 -1.90
N PHE A 219 -18.93 14.00 -1.50
CA PHE A 219 -18.46 15.39 -1.54
C PHE A 219 -17.90 15.79 -2.91
N GLU A 220 -17.27 14.86 -3.62
CA GLU A 220 -16.67 15.08 -4.95
C GLU A 220 -17.01 13.93 -5.92
N PRO A 221 -18.29 13.58 -6.12
CA PRO A 221 -18.65 12.42 -6.92
C PRO A 221 -18.28 12.62 -8.40
N SER A 222 -17.54 11.66 -8.96
CA SER A 222 -17.15 11.68 -10.36
C SER A 222 -16.89 10.27 -10.90
N THR A 223 -17.84 9.76 -11.67
CA THR A 223 -17.73 8.42 -12.27
C THR A 223 -16.53 8.32 -13.22
N VAL A 224 -16.25 9.39 -13.97
CA VAL A 224 -15.11 9.44 -14.91
C VAL A 224 -13.78 9.35 -14.16
N ASN A 225 -13.60 10.18 -13.13
CA ASN A 225 -12.36 10.16 -12.33
C ASN A 225 -12.18 8.82 -11.60
N LEU A 226 -13.27 8.20 -11.14
CA LEU A 226 -13.25 6.89 -10.52
C LEU A 226 -12.70 5.83 -11.48
N TRP A 227 -13.27 5.73 -12.70
CA TRP A 227 -12.81 4.73 -13.67
C TRP A 227 -11.39 4.97 -14.16
N ILE A 228 -11.02 6.23 -14.45
CA ILE A 228 -9.65 6.58 -14.85
C ILE A 228 -8.67 6.14 -13.74
N SER A 229 -9.01 6.37 -12.49
CA SER A 229 -8.13 6.03 -11.36
C SER A 229 -8.02 4.53 -11.14
N LEU A 230 -9.12 3.77 -11.23
CA LEU A 230 -9.09 2.30 -11.10
C LEU A 230 -8.32 1.65 -12.25
N VAL A 231 -8.54 2.10 -13.48
CA VAL A 231 -7.80 1.62 -14.65
C VAL A 231 -6.31 1.97 -14.53
N GLY A 232 -5.98 3.20 -14.11
CA GLY A 232 -4.60 3.62 -13.87
C GLY A 232 -3.88 2.76 -12.82
N LEU A 233 -4.56 2.42 -11.71
CA LEU A 233 -4.03 1.48 -10.71
C LEU A 233 -3.83 0.07 -11.31
N ALA A 234 -4.79 -0.43 -12.08
CA ALA A 234 -4.66 -1.73 -12.74
C ALA A 234 -3.49 -1.76 -13.73
N VAL A 235 -3.29 -0.71 -14.50
CA VAL A 235 -2.12 -0.55 -15.39
C VAL A 235 -0.82 -0.52 -14.59
N SER A 236 -0.77 0.23 -13.49
CA SER A 236 0.42 0.27 -12.61
C SER A 236 0.76 -1.12 -12.06
N ILE A 237 -0.23 -1.90 -11.64
CA ILE A 237 -0.06 -3.29 -11.20
C ILE A 237 0.48 -4.16 -12.33
N ALA A 238 -0.10 -4.07 -13.53
CA ALA A 238 0.33 -4.87 -14.68
C ALA A 238 1.78 -4.56 -15.09
N VAL A 239 2.17 -3.28 -15.11
CA VAL A 239 3.53 -2.84 -15.40
C VAL A 239 4.51 -3.37 -14.36
N LEU A 240 4.23 -3.19 -13.07
CA LEU A 240 5.09 -3.68 -11.99
C LEU A 240 5.19 -5.22 -12.00
N ALA A 241 4.08 -5.92 -12.26
CA ALA A 241 4.09 -7.38 -12.39
C ALA A 241 4.97 -7.85 -13.55
N ALA A 242 4.92 -7.16 -14.69
CA ALA A 242 5.80 -7.43 -15.83
C ALA A 242 7.28 -7.23 -15.44
N PHE A 243 7.62 -6.14 -14.74
CA PHE A 243 8.98 -5.93 -14.24
C PHE A 243 9.43 -7.03 -13.29
N VAL A 244 8.60 -7.44 -12.33
CA VAL A 244 8.92 -8.55 -11.41
C VAL A 244 9.18 -9.84 -12.16
N VAL A 245 8.37 -10.18 -13.18
CA VAL A 245 8.56 -11.39 -13.98
C VAL A 245 9.87 -11.33 -14.79
N VAL A 246 10.14 -10.22 -15.46
CA VAL A 246 11.36 -10.05 -16.29
C VAL A 246 12.62 -10.06 -15.43
N LEU A 247 12.63 -9.29 -14.34
CA LEU A 247 13.78 -9.23 -13.42
C LEU A 247 13.96 -10.55 -12.65
N GLY A 248 12.86 -11.19 -12.25
CA GLY A 248 12.88 -12.47 -11.58
C GLY A 248 13.50 -13.57 -12.42
N ARG A 249 13.14 -13.67 -13.70
CA ARG A 249 13.74 -14.63 -14.64
C ARG A 249 15.24 -14.41 -14.84
N ARG A 250 15.72 -13.16 -14.84
CA ARG A 250 17.14 -12.83 -15.04
C ARG A 250 17.99 -13.01 -13.79
N LYS A 251 17.42 -12.87 -12.60
CA LYS A 251 18.19 -12.76 -11.35
C LYS A 251 17.96 -13.92 -10.35
N LEU A 252 16.90 -14.69 -10.50
CA LEU A 252 16.58 -15.85 -9.66
C LEU A 252 16.79 -17.20 -10.36
N ALA A 253 17.02 -17.20 -11.68
CA ALA A 253 17.51 -18.36 -12.41
C ALA A 253 19.02 -18.54 -12.16
#